data_9944ebe878d57d5622d42ddcd50651f7
#
_entry.id   9944ebe878d57d5622d42ddcd50651f7
#
_cell.length_a   1.000
_cell.length_b   1.000
_cell.length_c   1.000
_cell.angle_alpha   90.00
_cell.angle_beta   90.00
_cell.angle_gamma   90.00
#
_symmetry.space_group_name_H-M   'P 1'
#
loop_
_entity.id
_entity.type
_entity.pdbx_description
1 polymer ?
#
loop_
_entity_poly.entity_id
_entity_poly.type
_entity_poly.pdbx_seq_one_letter_code
_entity_poly.pdbx_strand_id
1 'polypeptide(L)'
;MHRVSSHLMNLPIATNRRRSGRGRPILAVLAGLVLAVTMGGAVSATMVPSRMCPEAACGETDVWMVSTRRLPGICALPGRVQFDVEHRIGGRWERADLASLLDDPARPLVIFIHGNRYEPQDAKAQGVTIARQMASVCPGAAARTVIFSWPSQQRGHIIQSSRETYRRSYADGHYLAWLLGQVDPAQPVAIIGYSFGATIAVGAIEDLVQAGDHPSQGIAPWAGRPGRSHLVLVAPAVRSDALAPRGPYGPAVDGIDRLTLVINSRDLALRLFPHLDRADGADALGAVGMPRRWLPGSVEFTATDAASVVGKRHALPLYLESPALARRITSGAVAGLAGE
;
A
#
# COMPACT_ATOMS: atom_id res chain seq x y z
N MET A 1 8.16 45.81 43.31
CA MET A 1 7.20 45.35 44.34
C MET A 1 5.82 45.29 43.73
N HIS A 2 5.38 44.13 43.22
CA HIS A 2 3.97 43.80 43.04
C HIS A 2 3.83 42.30 43.16
N ARG A 3 3.10 41.86 44.19
CA ARG A 3 2.71 40.48 44.47
C ARG A 3 1.62 40.08 43.51
N VAL A 4 1.72 38.90 42.91
CA VAL A 4 0.63 38.23 42.21
C VAL A 4 0.16 37.04 43.06
N SER A 5 -1.09 37.11 43.49
CA SER A 5 -1.78 36.09 44.27
C SER A 5 -2.12 34.85 43.43
N SER A 6 -1.78 33.69 43.99
CA SER A 6 -2.20 32.37 43.52
C SER A 6 -3.59 32.05 44.05
N HIS A 7 -4.56 31.82 43.13
CA HIS A 7 -5.85 31.19 43.43
C HIS A 7 -5.83 29.75 42.96
N LEU A 8 -5.75 28.83 43.92
CA LEU A 8 -6.03 27.41 43.73
C LEU A 8 -7.56 27.20 43.77
N MET A 9 -8.16 26.83 42.66
CA MET A 9 -9.52 26.32 42.64
C MET A 9 -9.50 24.79 42.78
N ASN A 10 -10.04 24.28 43.91
CA ASN A 10 -10.37 22.89 44.14
C ASN A 10 -11.60 22.48 43.30
N LEU A 11 -11.48 21.48 42.47
CA LEU A 11 -12.60 20.77 41.84
C LEU A 11 -12.81 19.40 42.52
N PRO A 12 -14.03 18.95 42.71
CA PRO A 12 -14.33 17.72 43.45
C PRO A 12 -14.10 16.47 42.59
N ILE A 13 -13.51 15.44 43.25
CA ILE A 13 -13.31 14.11 42.68
C ILE A 13 -14.66 13.39 42.62
N ALA A 14 -15.14 13.17 41.39
CA ALA A 14 -16.30 12.30 41.12
C ALA A 14 -15.87 10.83 41.14
N THR A 15 -16.27 10.12 42.18
CA THR A 15 -16.15 8.66 42.30
C THR A 15 -17.10 7.99 41.32
N ASN A 16 -16.58 7.39 40.28
CA ASN A 16 -17.37 6.62 39.31
C ASN A 16 -17.39 5.16 39.69
N ARG A 17 -18.59 4.69 40.08
CA ARG A 17 -18.91 3.30 40.45
C ARG A 17 -18.59 2.36 39.30
N ARG A 18 -17.74 1.38 39.55
CA ARG A 18 -17.50 0.20 38.69
C ARG A 18 -18.83 -0.54 38.46
N ARG A 19 -19.31 -0.54 37.23
CA ARG A 19 -20.26 -1.55 36.76
C ARG A 19 -19.46 -2.76 36.28
N SER A 20 -19.58 -3.88 37.02
CA SER A 20 -19.09 -5.19 36.60
C SER A 20 -19.93 -5.70 35.41
N GLY A 21 -19.52 -5.41 34.21
CA GLY A 21 -20.05 -6.05 33.01
C GLY A 21 -19.26 -7.32 32.73
N ARG A 22 -19.95 -8.47 32.75
CA ARG A 22 -19.42 -9.80 32.43
C ARG A 22 -18.71 -9.76 31.05
N GLY A 23 -17.38 -9.81 31.06
CA GLY A 23 -16.55 -9.96 29.86
C GLY A 23 -16.82 -11.32 29.23
N ARG A 24 -17.47 -11.35 28.10
CA ARG A 24 -17.49 -12.52 27.22
C ARG A 24 -16.08 -12.73 26.65
N PRO A 25 -15.60 -13.96 26.53
CA PRO A 25 -14.22 -14.22 26.11
C PRO A 25 -14.04 -13.94 24.62
N ILE A 26 -13.58 -12.75 24.30
CA ILE A 26 -13.16 -12.35 22.95
C ILE A 26 -11.97 -13.21 22.46
N LEU A 27 -11.26 -13.84 23.39
CA LEU A 27 -10.11 -14.70 23.07
C LEU A 27 -10.45 -15.94 22.22
N ALA A 28 -11.63 -16.52 22.40
CA ALA A 28 -12.00 -17.75 21.69
C ALA A 28 -12.31 -17.52 20.20
N VAL A 29 -12.82 -16.35 19.84
CA VAL A 29 -13.14 -16.01 18.44
C VAL A 29 -11.86 -15.69 17.67
N LEU A 30 -10.86 -15.08 18.32
CA LEU A 30 -9.57 -14.76 17.71
C LEU A 30 -8.71 -16.01 17.45
N ALA A 31 -8.79 -17.03 18.31
CA ALA A 31 -8.05 -18.28 18.13
C ALA A 31 -8.60 -19.10 16.93
N GLY A 32 -9.91 -19.13 16.75
CA GLY A 32 -10.52 -19.83 15.62
C GLY A 32 -10.24 -19.21 14.25
N LEU A 33 -10.09 -17.88 14.21
CA LEU A 33 -9.83 -17.17 12.94
C LEU A 33 -8.36 -17.26 12.51
N VAL A 34 -7.45 -17.39 13.46
CA VAL A 34 -6.01 -17.59 13.21
C VAL A 34 -5.74 -18.94 12.54
N LEU A 35 -6.47 -19.99 12.92
CA LEU A 35 -6.32 -21.32 12.31
C LEU A 35 -6.79 -21.35 10.85
N ALA A 36 -7.80 -20.56 10.48
CA ALA A 36 -8.31 -20.50 9.12
C ALA A 36 -7.34 -19.83 8.12
N VAL A 37 -6.41 -19.00 8.62
CA VAL A 37 -5.39 -18.32 7.79
C VAL A 37 -4.09 -19.15 7.71
N THR A 38 -3.85 -20.06 8.67
CA THR A 38 -2.63 -20.89 8.69
C THR A 38 -2.78 -22.25 7.99
N MET A 39 -4.01 -22.70 7.72
CA MET A 39 -4.27 -23.91 6.94
C MET A 39 -4.22 -23.61 5.42
N GLY A 40 -3.14 -23.02 4.97
CA GLY A 40 -2.66 -23.16 3.59
C GLY A 40 -2.00 -24.54 3.47
N GLY A 41 -2.77 -25.61 3.64
CA GLY A 41 -2.36 -26.93 3.24
C GLY A 41 -2.05 -26.87 1.75
N ALA A 42 -0.93 -27.44 1.34
CA ALA A 42 -0.60 -27.69 -0.05
C ALA A 42 -1.75 -28.51 -0.68
N VAL A 43 -2.77 -27.80 -1.17
CA VAL A 43 -3.69 -28.35 -2.14
C VAL A 43 -2.85 -28.41 -3.41
N SER A 44 -2.41 -29.60 -3.78
CA SER A 44 -2.01 -29.88 -5.15
C SER A 44 -3.24 -29.57 -6.01
N ALA A 45 -3.37 -28.30 -6.38
CA ALA A 45 -4.28 -27.89 -7.43
C ALA A 45 -3.70 -28.51 -8.71
N THR A 46 -4.34 -29.56 -9.20
CA THR A 46 -4.22 -29.97 -10.60
C THR A 46 -4.48 -28.71 -11.41
N MET A 47 -3.39 -28.10 -11.91
CA MET A 47 -3.46 -26.96 -12.81
C MET A 47 -4.22 -27.40 -14.04
N VAL A 48 -5.47 -26.93 -14.18
CA VAL A 48 -6.09 -26.83 -15.50
C VAL A 48 -5.22 -25.81 -16.24
N PRO A 49 -4.59 -26.17 -17.37
CA PRO A 49 -3.78 -25.23 -18.11
C PRO A 49 -4.69 -24.13 -18.65
N SER A 50 -4.76 -22.99 -17.96
CA SER A 50 -5.10 -21.73 -18.61
C SER A 50 -4.19 -21.64 -19.83
N ARG A 51 -4.76 -21.37 -21.00
CA ARG A 51 -4.00 -21.09 -22.21
C ARG A 51 -3.10 -19.87 -21.93
N MET A 52 -1.94 -20.14 -21.36
CA MET A 52 -0.85 -19.18 -21.25
C MET A 52 -0.39 -18.88 -22.66
N CYS A 53 -0.33 -17.64 -23.04
CA CYS A 53 0.48 -17.24 -24.19
C CYS A 53 1.87 -17.87 -24.02
N PRO A 54 2.45 -18.41 -25.12
CA PRO A 54 3.80 -19.00 -25.04
C PRO A 54 4.76 -17.97 -24.45
N GLU A 55 5.59 -18.40 -23.52
CA GLU A 55 6.56 -17.56 -22.79
C GLU A 55 7.51 -16.78 -23.73
N ALA A 56 7.63 -17.21 -24.97
CA ALA A 56 8.43 -16.60 -26.04
C ALA A 56 7.81 -15.37 -26.74
N ALA A 57 6.53 -15.04 -26.46
CA ALA A 57 5.84 -13.92 -27.13
C ALA A 57 5.69 -12.67 -26.26
N CYS A 58 5.94 -12.74 -24.93
CA CYS A 58 6.04 -11.57 -24.07
C CYS A 58 7.54 -11.24 -23.90
N GLY A 59 8.00 -10.11 -24.41
CA GLY A 59 9.34 -9.58 -24.13
C GLY A 59 9.62 -9.59 -22.63
N GLU A 60 10.89 -9.69 -22.25
CA GLU A 60 11.29 -9.71 -20.83
C GLU A 60 10.75 -8.49 -20.12
N THR A 61 10.01 -8.72 -19.02
CA THR A 61 9.48 -7.61 -18.22
C THR A 61 10.61 -6.98 -17.42
N ASP A 62 10.74 -5.66 -17.47
CA ASP A 62 11.71 -4.88 -16.69
C ASP A 62 11.24 -4.79 -15.22
N VAL A 63 11.82 -5.62 -14.34
CA VAL A 63 11.39 -5.76 -12.93
C VAL A 63 12.55 -5.50 -11.99
N TRP A 64 12.34 -4.58 -11.08
CA TRP A 64 13.28 -4.15 -10.06
C TRP A 64 12.74 -4.41 -8.67
N MET A 65 13.61 -4.48 -7.68
CA MET A 65 13.24 -4.48 -6.26
C MET A 65 14.05 -3.43 -5.52
N VAL A 66 13.34 -2.57 -4.78
CA VAL A 66 13.91 -1.62 -3.82
C VAL A 66 13.52 -2.08 -2.43
N SER A 67 14.49 -2.26 -1.55
CA SER A 67 14.25 -2.84 -0.22
C SER A 67 14.59 -1.88 0.92
N THR A 68 13.63 -1.74 1.85
CA THR A 68 13.79 -1.03 3.13
C THR A 68 13.98 -1.99 4.31
N ARG A 69 14.07 -3.30 4.06
CA ARG A 69 14.07 -4.33 5.11
C ARG A 69 15.21 -4.20 6.12
N ARG A 70 16.32 -3.60 5.73
CA ARG A 70 17.48 -3.32 6.60
C ARG A 70 17.52 -1.90 7.15
N LEU A 71 16.62 -1.04 6.71
CA LEU A 71 16.56 0.34 7.17
C LEU A 71 15.84 0.45 8.53
N PRO A 72 16.21 1.41 9.38
CA PRO A 72 15.54 1.64 10.66
C PRO A 72 14.10 2.15 10.49
N GLY A 73 13.33 2.18 11.57
CA GLY A 73 12.08 2.95 11.62
C GLY A 73 12.41 4.45 11.72
N ILE A 74 11.67 5.28 10.99
CA ILE A 74 11.80 6.74 10.99
C ILE A 74 10.43 7.38 11.18
N CYS A 75 10.40 8.66 11.59
CA CYS A 75 9.17 9.40 11.88
C CYS A 75 8.99 10.63 10.98
N ALA A 76 9.88 10.83 10.01
CA ALA A 76 9.85 11.96 9.08
C ALA A 76 10.61 11.60 7.81
N LEU A 77 10.39 12.40 6.77
CA LEU A 77 11.07 12.29 5.49
C LEU A 77 12.59 12.39 5.66
N PRO A 78 13.37 11.38 5.21
CA PRO A 78 14.83 11.37 5.40
C PRO A 78 15.53 12.29 4.40
N GLY A 79 16.66 12.89 4.80
CA GLY A 79 17.48 13.69 3.88
C GLY A 79 18.28 12.86 2.87
N ARG A 80 18.64 11.63 3.22
CA ARG A 80 19.38 10.67 2.36
C ARG A 80 19.02 9.25 2.73
N VAL A 81 18.87 8.42 1.69
CA VAL A 81 18.62 6.97 1.86
C VAL A 81 19.55 6.18 0.96
N GLN A 82 20.03 5.06 1.48
CA GLN A 82 20.73 4.05 0.70
C GLN A 82 19.90 2.77 0.73
N PHE A 83 19.20 2.50 -0.39
CA PHE A 83 18.42 1.29 -0.56
C PHE A 83 19.28 0.09 -0.99
N ASP A 84 18.85 -1.11 -0.63
CA ASP A 84 19.25 -2.30 -1.36
C ASP A 84 18.39 -2.36 -2.64
N VAL A 85 19.05 -2.36 -3.80
CA VAL A 85 18.38 -2.42 -5.11
C VAL A 85 18.79 -3.69 -5.84
N GLU A 86 17.84 -4.37 -6.44
CA GLU A 86 18.07 -5.53 -7.31
C GLU A 86 17.30 -5.36 -8.63
N HIS A 87 17.88 -5.82 -9.72
CA HIS A 87 17.28 -5.88 -11.06
C HIS A 87 17.13 -7.34 -11.49
N ARG A 88 16.05 -7.67 -12.15
CA ARG A 88 15.79 -9.01 -12.67
C ARG A 88 16.20 -9.10 -14.13
N ILE A 89 17.35 -9.77 -14.40
CA ILE A 89 17.94 -9.93 -15.74
C ILE A 89 17.99 -11.43 -16.06
N GLY A 90 17.50 -11.84 -17.20
CA GLY A 90 17.50 -13.25 -17.64
C GLY A 90 16.85 -14.19 -16.59
N GLY A 91 15.83 -13.72 -15.87
CA GLY A 91 15.17 -14.48 -14.82
C GLY A 91 15.89 -14.51 -13.47
N ARG A 92 17.08 -13.92 -13.33
CA ARG A 92 17.89 -13.88 -12.10
C ARG A 92 17.84 -12.50 -11.47
N TRP A 93 18.00 -12.42 -10.15
CA TRP A 93 18.08 -11.18 -9.40
C TRP A 93 19.55 -10.81 -9.19
N GLU A 94 19.95 -9.65 -9.67
CA GLU A 94 21.30 -9.11 -9.59
C GLU A 94 21.28 -7.78 -8.82
N ARG A 95 22.35 -7.50 -8.09
CA ARG A 95 22.50 -6.20 -7.41
C ARG A 95 22.58 -5.08 -8.47
N ALA A 96 21.92 -3.99 -8.16
CA ALA A 96 21.89 -2.80 -8.97
C ALA A 96 21.96 -1.54 -8.07
N ASP A 97 21.94 -0.38 -8.66
CA ASP A 97 21.87 0.90 -7.96
C ASP A 97 20.60 1.68 -8.33
N LEU A 98 20.30 2.68 -7.51
CA LEU A 98 19.11 3.52 -7.70
C LEU A 98 19.23 4.39 -8.96
N ALA A 99 20.41 4.83 -9.32
CA ALA A 99 20.62 5.66 -10.51
C ALA A 99 20.23 4.88 -11.77
N SER A 100 20.65 3.62 -11.88
CA SER A 100 20.26 2.74 -13.00
C SER A 100 18.76 2.43 -13.02
N LEU A 101 18.09 2.40 -11.85
CA LEU A 101 16.63 2.28 -11.79
C LEU A 101 15.94 3.52 -12.37
N LEU A 102 16.50 4.70 -12.20
CA LEU A 102 15.91 5.99 -12.57
C LEU A 102 16.47 6.60 -13.87
N ASP A 103 17.27 5.84 -14.63
CA ASP A 103 18.00 6.32 -15.82
C ASP A 103 17.14 6.57 -17.06
N ASP A 104 15.88 6.10 -17.08
CA ASP A 104 14.98 6.20 -18.21
C ASP A 104 13.65 6.89 -17.79
N PRO A 105 13.62 8.23 -17.74
CA PRO A 105 12.45 8.97 -17.32
C PRO A 105 11.28 8.93 -18.34
N ALA A 106 11.54 8.51 -19.58
CA ALA A 106 10.48 8.35 -20.58
C ALA A 106 9.62 7.11 -20.32
N ARG A 107 10.16 6.12 -19.60
CA ARG A 107 9.46 4.88 -19.30
C ARG A 107 8.58 5.04 -18.06
N PRO A 108 7.28 4.71 -18.12
CA PRO A 108 6.41 4.73 -16.94
C PRO A 108 6.93 3.83 -15.82
N LEU A 109 6.85 4.32 -14.58
CA LEU A 109 7.25 3.60 -13.39
C LEU A 109 6.03 3.05 -12.67
N VAL A 110 5.98 1.74 -12.41
CA VAL A 110 4.90 1.10 -11.64
C VAL A 110 5.49 0.51 -10.37
N ILE A 111 5.10 1.04 -9.22
CA ILE A 111 5.58 0.59 -7.90
C ILE A 111 4.54 -0.33 -7.27
N PHE A 112 4.90 -1.58 -7.02
CA PHE A 112 4.10 -2.52 -6.27
C PHE A 112 4.56 -2.61 -4.82
N ILE A 113 3.64 -2.38 -3.87
CA ILE A 113 3.88 -2.43 -2.43
C ILE A 113 3.07 -3.59 -1.86
N HIS A 114 3.76 -4.61 -1.39
CA HIS A 114 3.11 -5.80 -0.82
C HIS A 114 2.50 -5.55 0.56
N GLY A 115 1.66 -6.48 1.02
CA GLY A 115 1.00 -6.43 2.32
C GLY A 115 1.85 -6.94 3.48
N ASN A 116 1.18 -7.23 4.59
CA ASN A 116 1.76 -7.84 5.77
C ASN A 116 2.15 -9.31 5.52
N ARG A 117 3.15 -9.82 6.25
CA ARG A 117 3.58 -11.23 6.29
C ARG A 117 4.21 -11.73 4.99
N TYR A 118 4.88 -10.85 4.25
CA TYR A 118 5.64 -11.19 3.06
C TYR A 118 7.12 -11.39 3.37
N GLU A 119 7.66 -12.53 2.97
CA GLU A 119 9.10 -12.70 2.83
C GLU A 119 9.59 -12.03 1.52
N PRO A 120 10.90 -11.76 1.38
CA PRO A 120 11.42 -11.16 0.14
C PRO A 120 11.05 -11.93 -1.12
N GLN A 121 11.05 -13.25 -1.05
CA GLN A 121 10.72 -14.10 -2.21
C GLN A 121 9.24 -14.03 -2.59
N ASP A 122 8.34 -13.90 -1.60
CA ASP A 122 6.90 -13.71 -1.87
C ASP A 122 6.66 -12.38 -2.58
N ALA A 123 7.34 -11.31 -2.13
CA ALA A 123 7.26 -9.99 -2.76
C ALA A 123 7.77 -10.05 -4.22
N LYS A 124 8.90 -10.71 -4.46
CA LYS A 124 9.47 -10.93 -5.80
C LYS A 124 8.49 -11.70 -6.70
N ALA A 125 7.94 -12.81 -6.23
CA ALA A 125 7.02 -13.64 -6.99
C ALA A 125 5.75 -12.86 -7.38
N GLN A 126 5.15 -12.13 -6.44
CA GLN A 126 3.94 -11.33 -6.70
C GLN A 126 4.20 -10.16 -7.64
N GLY A 127 5.31 -9.45 -7.46
CA GLY A 127 5.69 -8.34 -8.34
C GLY A 127 5.95 -8.78 -9.77
N VAL A 128 6.62 -9.91 -9.98
CA VAL A 128 6.80 -10.51 -11.32
C VAL A 128 5.45 -10.90 -11.94
N THR A 129 4.53 -11.44 -11.14
CA THR A 129 3.17 -11.77 -11.60
C THR A 129 2.44 -10.53 -12.08
N ILE A 130 2.47 -9.44 -11.30
CA ILE A 130 1.85 -8.16 -11.66
C ILE A 130 2.47 -7.59 -12.95
N ALA A 131 3.81 -7.60 -13.07
CA ALA A 131 4.50 -7.12 -14.26
C ALA A 131 4.07 -7.88 -15.53
N ARG A 132 3.99 -9.21 -15.45
CA ARG A 132 3.52 -10.05 -16.57
C ARG A 132 2.05 -9.77 -16.94
N GLN A 133 1.19 -9.58 -15.94
CA GLN A 133 -0.22 -9.24 -16.18
C GLN A 133 -0.37 -7.84 -16.82
N MET A 134 0.42 -6.86 -16.39
CA MET A 134 0.42 -5.53 -17.03
C MET A 134 0.87 -5.62 -18.49
N ALA A 135 1.94 -6.33 -18.78
CA ALA A 135 2.41 -6.55 -20.15
C ALA A 135 1.36 -7.23 -21.03
N SER A 136 0.52 -8.13 -20.46
CA SER A 136 -0.55 -8.80 -21.21
C SER A 136 -1.77 -7.91 -21.47
N VAL A 137 -2.04 -6.94 -20.59
CA VAL A 137 -3.18 -6.01 -20.71
C VAL A 137 -2.87 -4.82 -21.61
N CYS A 138 -1.63 -4.32 -21.57
CA CYS A 138 -1.14 -3.19 -22.37
C CYS A 138 0.19 -3.54 -23.03
N PRO A 139 0.20 -4.31 -24.12
CA PRO A 139 1.46 -4.78 -24.75
C PRO A 139 2.39 -3.66 -25.23
N GLY A 140 1.87 -2.44 -25.45
CA GLY A 140 2.66 -1.25 -25.84
C GLY A 140 3.19 -0.43 -24.67
N ALA A 141 2.71 -0.65 -23.45
CA ALA A 141 3.15 0.08 -22.28
C ALA A 141 4.35 -0.64 -21.64
N ALA A 142 5.56 -0.35 -22.15
CA ALA A 142 6.83 -0.87 -21.60
C ALA A 142 7.13 -0.26 -20.24
N ALA A 143 6.29 -0.49 -19.24
CA ALA A 143 6.46 0.03 -17.89
C ALA A 143 7.59 -0.69 -17.15
N ARG A 144 8.39 0.06 -16.38
CA ARG A 144 9.33 -0.47 -15.40
C ARG A 144 8.58 -0.79 -14.10
N THR A 145 8.63 -2.04 -13.67
CA THR A 145 7.96 -2.47 -12.43
C THR A 145 8.95 -2.48 -11.28
N VAL A 146 8.65 -1.76 -10.21
CA VAL A 146 9.45 -1.72 -8.97
C VAL A 146 8.69 -2.39 -7.84
N ILE A 147 9.27 -3.40 -7.26
CA ILE A 147 8.77 -4.04 -6.04
C ILE A 147 9.35 -3.27 -4.86
N PHE A 148 8.50 -2.57 -4.11
CA PHE A 148 8.90 -1.94 -2.86
C PHE A 148 8.78 -2.96 -1.72
N SER A 149 9.93 -3.53 -1.33
CA SER A 149 10.03 -4.63 -0.37
C SER A 149 10.36 -4.10 1.02
N TRP A 150 9.39 -4.09 1.91
CA TRP A 150 9.47 -3.54 3.26
C TRP A 150 9.41 -4.64 4.35
N PRO A 151 9.87 -4.39 5.60
CA PRO A 151 9.94 -5.40 6.66
C PRO A 151 8.55 -5.71 7.22
N SER A 152 7.87 -6.70 6.64
CA SER A 152 6.52 -7.14 6.98
C SER A 152 6.44 -8.59 7.47
N GLN A 153 7.58 -9.23 7.71
CA GLN A 153 7.60 -10.61 8.21
C GLN A 153 6.97 -10.72 9.59
N GLN A 154 6.24 -11.80 9.81
CA GLN A 154 5.70 -12.08 11.13
C GLN A 154 6.82 -12.45 12.11
N ARG A 155 6.81 -11.80 13.28
CA ARG A 155 7.72 -12.09 14.39
C ARG A 155 6.90 -12.28 15.67
N GLY A 156 7.03 -13.43 16.34
CA GLY A 156 6.32 -13.72 17.58
C GLY A 156 4.80 -13.83 17.43
N HIS A 157 4.06 -13.33 18.41
CA HIS A 157 2.59 -13.44 18.44
C HIS A 157 1.92 -12.60 17.36
N ILE A 158 0.96 -13.19 16.67
CA ILE A 158 0.32 -12.64 15.44
C ILE A 158 -0.23 -11.22 15.63
N ILE A 159 -0.98 -10.97 16.71
CA ILE A 159 -1.63 -9.67 16.93
C ILE A 159 -0.60 -8.59 17.24
N GLN A 160 0.38 -8.89 18.09
CA GLN A 160 1.45 -7.96 18.43
C GLN A 160 2.31 -7.66 17.19
N SER A 161 2.73 -8.69 16.46
CA SER A 161 3.48 -8.55 15.23
C SER A 161 2.74 -7.73 14.19
N SER A 162 1.43 -7.94 14.01
CA SER A 162 0.63 -7.14 13.06
C SER A 162 0.56 -5.67 13.46
N ARG A 163 0.48 -5.35 14.76
CA ARG A 163 0.50 -3.95 15.25
C ARG A 163 1.87 -3.28 15.03
N GLU A 164 2.94 -4.01 15.29
CA GLU A 164 4.31 -3.52 15.06
C GLU A 164 4.55 -3.28 13.56
N THR A 165 4.12 -4.24 12.72
CA THR A 165 4.21 -4.12 11.26
C THR A 165 3.35 -2.96 10.73
N TYR A 166 2.13 -2.77 11.27
CA TYR A 166 1.30 -1.63 10.88
C TYR A 166 1.97 -0.29 11.23
N ARG A 167 2.55 -0.17 12.44
CA ARG A 167 3.34 1.02 12.79
C ARG A 167 4.56 1.20 11.90
N ARG A 168 5.21 0.11 11.52
CA ARG A 168 6.36 0.14 10.61
C ARG A 168 5.97 0.68 9.23
N SER A 169 4.75 0.42 8.74
CA SER A 169 4.30 0.92 7.44
C SER A 169 4.33 2.46 7.33
N TYR A 170 4.17 3.20 8.43
CA TYR A 170 4.34 4.67 8.42
C TYR A 170 5.76 5.07 8.08
N ALA A 171 6.76 4.45 8.71
CA ALA A 171 8.16 4.71 8.40
C ALA A 171 8.52 4.36 6.95
N ASP A 172 7.95 3.27 6.43
CA ASP A 172 8.15 2.88 5.03
C ASP A 172 7.45 3.82 4.04
N GLY A 173 6.38 4.52 4.47
CA GLY A 173 5.80 5.65 3.74
C GLY A 173 6.81 6.77 3.49
N HIS A 174 7.54 7.21 4.52
CA HIS A 174 8.59 8.21 4.37
C HIS A 174 9.74 7.78 3.44
N TYR A 175 10.12 6.50 3.48
CA TYR A 175 11.12 5.96 2.55
C TYR A 175 10.62 5.93 1.11
N LEU A 176 9.37 5.55 0.90
CA LEU A 176 8.76 5.59 -0.42
C LEU A 176 8.62 7.02 -0.94
N ALA A 177 8.24 7.97 -0.09
CA ALA A 177 8.18 9.38 -0.43
C ALA A 177 9.54 9.90 -0.91
N TRP A 178 10.62 9.54 -0.18
CA TRP A 178 11.97 9.91 -0.58
C TRP A 178 12.33 9.32 -1.95
N LEU A 179 12.04 8.02 -2.20
CA LEU A 179 12.26 7.37 -3.48
C LEU A 179 11.52 8.07 -4.62
N LEU A 180 10.24 8.35 -4.42
CA LEU A 180 9.39 9.02 -5.40
C LEU A 180 9.84 10.46 -5.66
N GLY A 181 10.38 11.14 -4.66
CA GLY A 181 10.97 12.47 -4.79
C GLY A 181 12.24 12.52 -5.65
N GLN A 182 12.88 11.37 -5.93
CA GLN A 182 14.01 11.26 -6.87
C GLN A 182 13.56 10.97 -8.32
N VAL A 183 12.28 10.68 -8.53
CA VAL A 183 11.72 10.40 -9.87
C VAL A 183 11.55 11.70 -10.62
N ASP A 184 11.92 11.71 -11.92
CA ASP A 184 11.71 12.88 -12.77
C ASP A 184 10.25 13.35 -12.71
N PRO A 185 9.98 14.64 -12.50
CA PRO A 185 8.60 15.14 -12.40
C PRO A 185 7.74 14.86 -13.65
N ALA A 186 8.33 14.71 -14.83
CA ALA A 186 7.62 14.37 -16.05
C ALA A 186 7.39 12.85 -16.22
N GLN A 187 8.12 12.00 -15.48
CA GLN A 187 7.96 10.55 -15.59
C GLN A 187 6.60 10.11 -15.04
N PRO A 188 5.79 9.37 -15.82
CA PRO A 188 4.52 8.84 -15.33
C PRO A 188 4.74 7.78 -14.24
N VAL A 189 3.96 7.85 -13.16
CA VAL A 189 4.07 6.92 -12.01
C VAL A 189 2.74 6.29 -11.66
N ALA A 190 2.73 4.99 -11.46
CA ALA A 190 1.60 4.29 -10.82
C ALA A 190 2.06 3.58 -9.55
N ILE A 191 1.22 3.58 -8.53
CA ILE A 191 1.49 2.90 -7.25
C ILE A 191 0.38 1.90 -7.00
N ILE A 192 0.73 0.63 -6.83
CA ILE A 192 -0.19 -0.45 -6.46
C ILE A 192 0.08 -0.83 -5.01
N GLY A 193 -0.78 -0.43 -4.09
CA GLY A 193 -0.69 -0.76 -2.67
C GLY A 193 -1.66 -1.87 -2.28
N TYR A 194 -1.14 -2.99 -1.78
CA TYR A 194 -1.95 -4.10 -1.27
C TYR A 194 -1.94 -4.14 0.26
N SER A 195 -3.12 -4.24 0.88
CA SER A 195 -3.26 -4.36 2.33
C SER A 195 -2.54 -3.23 3.09
N PHE A 196 -1.57 -3.50 3.98
CA PHE A 196 -0.72 -2.49 4.62
C PHE A 196 0.15 -1.71 3.62
N GLY A 197 0.44 -2.26 2.43
CA GLY A 197 1.08 -1.50 1.36
C GLY A 197 0.29 -0.28 0.91
N ALA A 198 -1.03 -0.29 1.12
CA ALA A 198 -1.88 0.88 0.86
C ALA A 198 -1.58 2.03 1.85
N THR A 199 -1.32 1.72 3.13
CA THR A 199 -0.91 2.74 4.13
C THR A 199 0.42 3.39 3.72
N ILE A 200 1.39 2.59 3.25
CA ILE A 200 2.67 3.08 2.73
C ILE A 200 2.44 4.00 1.53
N ALA A 201 1.58 3.57 0.58
CA ALA A 201 1.30 4.33 -0.64
C ALA A 201 0.68 5.70 -0.36
N VAL A 202 -0.40 5.73 0.44
CA VAL A 202 -1.10 7.01 0.74
C VAL A 202 -0.25 7.93 1.61
N GLY A 203 0.51 7.37 2.57
CA GLY A 203 1.43 8.13 3.41
C GLY A 203 2.57 8.75 2.60
N ALA A 204 3.11 8.02 1.63
CA ALA A 204 4.16 8.54 0.76
C ALA A 204 3.68 9.70 -0.14
N ILE A 205 2.49 9.58 -0.71
CA ILE A 205 1.93 10.67 -1.54
C ILE A 205 1.62 11.89 -0.67
N GLU A 206 1.10 11.69 0.53
CA GLU A 206 0.81 12.77 1.48
C GLU A 206 2.08 13.52 1.87
N ASP A 207 3.16 12.80 2.25
CA ASP A 207 4.47 13.39 2.54
C ASP A 207 4.97 14.25 1.37
N LEU A 208 4.85 13.75 0.14
CA LEU A 208 5.31 14.45 -1.07
C LEU A 208 4.48 15.71 -1.38
N VAL A 209 3.17 15.65 -1.18
CA VAL A 209 2.30 16.82 -1.36
C VAL A 209 2.63 17.88 -0.31
N GLN A 210 2.86 17.48 0.94
CA GLN A 210 3.27 18.39 2.00
C GLN A 210 4.69 18.93 1.81
N ALA A 211 5.64 18.09 1.35
CA ALA A 211 7.02 18.52 1.09
C ALA A 211 7.12 19.53 -0.05
N GLY A 212 6.15 19.56 -0.97
CA GLY A 212 6.08 20.57 -2.04
C GLY A 212 6.05 22.00 -1.51
N ASP A 213 5.54 22.20 -0.31
CA ASP A 213 5.51 23.49 0.38
C ASP A 213 6.88 23.82 1.05
N HIS A 214 7.83 22.87 1.05
CA HIS A 214 9.16 22.98 1.68
C HIS A 214 10.31 22.58 0.75
N PRO A 215 10.65 23.39 -0.27
CA PRO A 215 11.68 23.06 -1.29
C PRO A 215 13.10 22.85 -0.72
N SER A 216 13.34 23.19 0.54
CA SER A 216 14.65 23.00 1.20
C SER A 216 15.08 21.52 1.32
N GLN A 217 14.20 20.57 1.08
CA GLN A 217 14.50 19.12 1.15
C GLN A 217 14.96 18.53 -0.18
N GLY A 218 15.08 19.34 -1.26
CA GLY A 218 15.56 18.89 -2.57
C GLY A 218 14.59 17.94 -3.29
N ILE A 219 13.33 17.90 -2.88
CA ILE A 219 12.27 17.10 -3.49
C ILE A 219 11.43 18.01 -4.38
N ALA A 220 11.23 17.58 -5.63
CA ALA A 220 10.35 18.30 -6.54
C ALA A 220 8.89 18.24 -6.06
N PRO A 221 8.10 19.33 -6.23
CA PRO A 221 6.67 19.32 -5.87
C PRO A 221 5.95 18.16 -6.55
N TRP A 222 5.21 17.37 -5.77
CA TRP A 222 4.47 16.23 -6.30
C TRP A 222 3.10 16.64 -6.85
N ALA A 223 2.39 17.50 -6.15
CA ALA A 223 1.13 18.06 -6.65
C ALA A 223 1.38 18.93 -7.89
N GLY A 224 0.60 18.70 -8.96
CA GLY A 224 0.74 19.43 -10.22
C GLY A 224 1.95 19.03 -11.04
N ARG A 225 2.61 17.90 -10.75
CA ARG A 225 3.69 17.36 -11.59
C ARG A 225 3.22 17.11 -13.03
N PRO A 226 4.10 17.29 -14.05
CA PRO A 226 3.73 17.04 -15.45
C PRO A 226 3.39 15.57 -15.74
N GLY A 227 4.13 14.64 -15.12
CA GLY A 227 3.91 13.20 -15.26
C GLY A 227 2.68 12.73 -14.50
N ARG A 228 1.85 11.90 -15.13
CA ARG A 228 0.64 11.35 -14.50
C ARG A 228 0.96 10.51 -13.28
N SER A 229 0.08 10.55 -12.29
CA SER A 229 0.17 9.78 -11.04
C SER A 229 -1.10 8.97 -10.82
N HIS A 230 -0.99 7.64 -10.87
CA HIS A 230 -2.10 6.71 -10.64
C HIS A 230 -1.91 5.97 -9.33
N LEU A 231 -2.99 5.85 -8.55
CA LEU A 231 -3.01 5.07 -7.31
C LEU A 231 -4.01 3.91 -7.43
N VAL A 232 -3.53 2.70 -7.20
CA VAL A 232 -4.35 1.47 -7.16
C VAL A 232 -4.26 0.89 -5.76
N LEU A 233 -5.38 0.82 -5.07
CA LEU A 233 -5.46 0.27 -3.72
C LEU A 233 -6.24 -1.05 -3.76
N VAL A 234 -5.58 -2.15 -3.38
CA VAL A 234 -6.16 -3.49 -3.36
C VAL A 234 -6.34 -3.95 -1.93
N ALA A 235 -7.59 -4.19 -1.53
CA ALA A 235 -7.95 -4.56 -0.16
C ALA A 235 -7.22 -3.71 0.90
N PRO A 236 -7.27 -2.36 0.78
CA PRO A 236 -6.43 -1.48 1.57
C PRO A 236 -6.73 -1.57 3.08
N ALA A 237 -5.69 -1.90 3.84
CA ALA A 237 -5.72 -1.91 5.30
C ALA A 237 -5.23 -0.54 5.83
N VAL A 238 -5.98 0.49 5.51
CA VAL A 238 -5.85 1.87 5.97
C VAL A 238 -7.21 2.33 6.48
N ARG A 239 -7.26 3.34 7.34
CA ARG A 239 -8.53 3.87 7.89
C ARG A 239 -9.52 4.22 6.79
N SER A 240 -10.79 3.94 7.01
CA SER A 240 -11.86 4.23 6.05
C SER A 240 -11.99 5.70 5.69
N ASP A 241 -11.63 6.60 6.63
CA ASP A 241 -11.63 8.05 6.46
C ASP A 241 -10.25 8.62 6.04
N ALA A 242 -9.29 7.77 5.71
CA ALA A 242 -7.91 8.16 5.42
C ALA A 242 -7.81 9.26 4.36
N LEU A 243 -8.56 9.15 3.28
CA LEU A 243 -8.60 10.09 2.15
C LEU A 243 -9.75 11.11 2.24
N ALA A 244 -10.44 11.20 3.38
CA ALA A 244 -11.43 12.26 3.60
C ALA A 244 -10.74 13.64 3.63
N PRO A 245 -11.43 14.74 3.33
CA PRO A 245 -10.83 16.10 3.33
C PRO A 245 -10.17 16.51 4.64
N ARG A 246 -10.56 15.89 5.76
CA ARG A 246 -9.95 16.08 7.09
C ARG A 246 -9.36 14.78 7.65
N GLY A 247 -9.19 13.79 6.79
CA GLY A 247 -8.57 12.51 7.14
C GLY A 247 -7.04 12.64 7.23
N PRO A 248 -6.38 11.64 7.84
CA PRO A 248 -4.94 11.69 8.07
C PRO A 248 -4.09 11.76 6.78
N TYR A 249 -4.65 11.34 5.65
CA TYR A 249 -4.00 11.40 4.33
C TYR A 249 -4.86 12.17 3.32
N GLY A 250 -5.70 13.12 3.80
CA GLY A 250 -6.55 13.93 2.94
C GLY A 250 -5.80 14.62 1.80
N PRO A 251 -4.64 15.26 2.06
CA PRO A 251 -3.83 15.91 1.02
C PRO A 251 -3.34 14.98 -0.10
N ALA A 252 -3.21 13.67 0.15
CA ALA A 252 -2.74 12.72 -0.86
C ALA A 252 -3.60 12.71 -2.14
N VAL A 253 -4.89 13.11 -2.05
CA VAL A 253 -5.77 13.17 -3.23
C VAL A 253 -5.37 14.24 -4.24
N ASP A 254 -4.62 15.26 -3.83
CA ASP A 254 -4.11 16.32 -4.68
C ASP A 254 -2.85 15.90 -5.46
N GLY A 255 -2.26 14.77 -5.08
CA GLY A 255 -1.09 14.18 -5.70
C GLY A 255 -1.38 13.07 -6.71
N ILE A 256 -2.65 12.85 -7.09
CA ILE A 256 -3.05 11.76 -8.00
C ILE A 256 -4.01 12.22 -9.08
N ASP A 257 -3.89 11.64 -10.27
CA ASP A 257 -4.82 11.84 -11.39
C ASP A 257 -5.89 10.76 -11.45
N ARG A 258 -5.59 9.57 -10.94
CA ARG A 258 -6.50 8.43 -10.93
C ARG A 258 -6.40 7.62 -9.64
N LEU A 259 -7.56 7.23 -9.10
CA LEU A 259 -7.70 6.26 -8.01
C LEU A 259 -8.51 5.05 -8.47
N THR A 260 -7.90 3.87 -8.43
CA THR A 260 -8.59 2.59 -8.58
C THR A 260 -8.65 1.89 -7.22
N LEU A 261 -9.84 1.66 -6.71
CA LEU A 261 -10.08 1.06 -5.40
C LEU A 261 -10.72 -0.32 -5.56
N VAL A 262 -10.02 -1.37 -5.14
CA VAL A 262 -10.55 -2.74 -5.09
C VAL A 262 -10.76 -3.12 -3.63
N ILE A 263 -12.01 -3.10 -3.19
CA ILE A 263 -12.40 -3.47 -1.82
C ILE A 263 -12.81 -4.95 -1.75
N ASN A 264 -12.93 -5.48 -0.54
CA ASN A 264 -13.57 -6.75 -0.28
C ASN A 264 -14.42 -6.63 1.00
N SER A 265 -15.70 -6.36 0.83
CA SER A 265 -16.65 -6.14 1.94
C SER A 265 -16.87 -7.39 2.83
N ARG A 266 -16.42 -8.57 2.39
CA ARG A 266 -16.51 -9.83 3.14
C ARG A 266 -15.18 -10.25 3.80
N ASP A 267 -14.12 -9.50 3.62
CA ASP A 267 -12.77 -9.81 4.10
C ASP A 267 -12.70 -9.85 5.64
N LEU A 268 -12.35 -11.01 6.19
CA LEU A 268 -12.29 -11.19 7.64
C LEU A 268 -11.03 -10.52 8.26
N ALA A 269 -9.92 -10.43 7.53
CA ALA A 269 -8.72 -9.77 8.04
C ALA A 269 -8.94 -8.25 8.14
N LEU A 270 -9.58 -7.64 7.15
CA LEU A 270 -9.92 -6.21 7.16
C LEU A 270 -10.94 -5.86 8.26
N ARG A 271 -11.85 -6.77 8.60
CA ARG A 271 -12.79 -6.59 9.72
C ARG A 271 -12.10 -6.55 11.09
N LEU A 272 -10.85 -7.03 11.18
CA LEU A 272 -10.05 -6.93 12.39
C LEU A 272 -9.21 -5.66 12.46
N PHE A 273 -9.19 -4.86 11.40
CA PHE A 273 -8.41 -3.63 11.31
C PHE A 273 -8.66 -2.64 12.47
N PRO A 274 -9.91 -2.39 12.94
CA PRO A 274 -10.17 -1.50 14.07
C PRO A 274 -9.42 -1.89 15.36
N HIS A 275 -9.04 -3.17 15.49
CA HIS A 275 -8.26 -3.66 16.63
C HIS A 275 -6.75 -3.46 16.45
N LEU A 276 -6.30 -3.19 15.23
CA LEU A 276 -4.90 -2.87 14.91
C LEU A 276 -4.64 -1.37 15.07
N ASP A 277 -5.54 -0.56 14.57
CA ASP A 277 -5.52 0.90 14.72
C ASP A 277 -6.15 1.29 16.06
N ARG A 278 -5.34 1.31 17.10
CA ARG A 278 -5.80 1.61 18.46
C ARG A 278 -6.26 3.05 18.66
N ALA A 279 -5.89 3.94 17.75
CA ALA A 279 -6.10 5.36 18.00
C ALA A 279 -7.59 5.73 17.92
N ASP A 280 -8.36 5.13 16.97
CA ASP A 280 -9.71 5.60 16.69
C ASP A 280 -10.73 4.50 16.35
N GLY A 281 -10.33 3.25 16.26
CA GLY A 281 -11.24 2.12 15.97
C GLY A 281 -11.94 2.20 14.61
N ALA A 282 -11.37 2.94 13.64
CA ALA A 282 -11.95 3.09 12.31
C ALA A 282 -11.94 1.77 11.54
N ASP A 283 -12.95 1.56 10.71
CA ASP A 283 -12.96 0.44 9.76
C ASP A 283 -11.85 0.57 8.72
N ALA A 284 -11.48 -0.55 8.09
CA ALA A 284 -10.56 -0.54 6.97
C ALA A 284 -11.26 0.00 5.71
N LEU A 285 -10.59 0.90 4.96
CA LEU A 285 -11.03 1.38 3.66
C LEU A 285 -11.35 0.23 2.70
N GLY A 286 -10.53 -0.82 2.73
CA GLY A 286 -10.73 -2.02 1.92
C GLY A 286 -11.95 -2.87 2.28
N ALA A 287 -12.57 -2.65 3.45
CA ALA A 287 -13.79 -3.33 3.85
C ALA A 287 -15.06 -2.54 3.50
N VAL A 288 -15.01 -1.20 3.58
CA VAL A 288 -16.21 -0.35 3.49
C VAL A 288 -16.19 0.61 2.30
N GLY A 289 -15.03 0.82 1.65
CA GLY A 289 -14.90 1.78 0.56
C GLY A 289 -14.92 3.23 1.01
N MET A 290 -15.03 4.14 0.03
CA MET A 290 -15.11 5.59 0.25
C MET A 290 -16.05 6.26 -0.74
N PRO A 291 -16.67 7.40 -0.39
CA PRO A 291 -17.53 8.14 -1.32
C PRO A 291 -16.69 8.98 -2.31
N ARG A 292 -17.10 9.00 -3.59
CA ARG A 292 -16.45 9.79 -4.66
C ARG A 292 -16.27 11.27 -4.32
N ARG A 293 -17.19 11.86 -3.52
CA ARG A 293 -17.15 13.29 -3.15
C ARG A 293 -15.94 13.72 -2.33
N TRP A 294 -15.12 12.79 -1.84
CA TRP A 294 -13.85 13.11 -1.15
C TRP A 294 -12.72 13.42 -2.11
N LEU A 295 -12.87 13.06 -3.37
CA LEU A 295 -11.85 13.30 -4.40
C LEU A 295 -12.19 14.56 -5.19
N PRO A 296 -11.16 15.33 -5.59
CA PRO A 296 -11.31 16.40 -6.57
C PRO A 296 -12.04 15.93 -7.84
N GLY A 297 -12.73 16.84 -8.53
CA GLY A 297 -13.44 16.54 -9.78
C GLY A 297 -12.52 16.04 -10.89
N SER A 298 -11.26 16.50 -10.89
CA SER A 298 -10.20 16.11 -11.84
C SER A 298 -9.70 14.68 -11.67
N VAL A 299 -9.83 14.08 -10.48
CA VAL A 299 -9.36 12.72 -10.22
C VAL A 299 -10.32 11.69 -10.81
N GLU A 300 -9.84 10.85 -11.69
CA GLU A 300 -10.59 9.69 -12.19
C GLU A 300 -10.74 8.65 -11.07
N PHE A 301 -11.96 8.18 -10.83
CA PHE A 301 -12.24 7.23 -9.74
C PHE A 301 -13.01 6.01 -10.21
N THR A 302 -12.48 4.85 -9.87
CA THR A 302 -13.19 3.57 -10.02
C THR A 302 -13.12 2.77 -8.73
N ALA A 303 -14.24 2.15 -8.34
CA ALA A 303 -14.31 1.24 -7.20
C ALA A 303 -14.92 -0.08 -7.61
N THR A 304 -14.42 -1.18 -7.06
CA THR A 304 -14.93 -2.54 -7.34
C THR A 304 -14.91 -3.34 -6.04
N ASP A 305 -16.03 -4.00 -5.72
CA ASP A 305 -16.09 -4.94 -4.60
C ASP A 305 -15.78 -6.37 -5.09
N ALA A 306 -14.67 -6.92 -4.62
CA ALA A 306 -14.20 -8.27 -4.93
C ALA A 306 -14.87 -9.37 -4.09
N ALA A 307 -15.83 -9.04 -3.22
CA ALA A 307 -16.42 -9.97 -2.26
C ALA A 307 -17.06 -11.20 -2.90
N SER A 308 -17.64 -11.09 -4.09
CA SER A 308 -18.24 -12.22 -4.82
C SER A 308 -17.19 -13.21 -5.36
N VAL A 309 -15.96 -12.74 -5.61
CA VAL A 309 -14.87 -13.51 -6.20
C VAL A 309 -13.95 -14.05 -5.11
N VAL A 310 -13.45 -13.17 -4.24
CA VAL A 310 -12.44 -13.49 -3.22
C VAL A 310 -13.08 -14.04 -1.94
N GLY A 311 -14.31 -13.65 -1.64
CA GLY A 311 -15.05 -14.09 -0.46
C GLY A 311 -14.43 -13.54 0.83
N LYS A 312 -14.30 -14.41 1.84
CA LYS A 312 -13.81 -14.02 3.18
C LYS A 312 -12.29 -13.92 3.30
N ARG A 313 -11.55 -14.28 2.25
CA ARG A 313 -10.08 -14.40 2.28
C ARG A 313 -9.40 -13.07 1.98
N HIS A 314 -8.16 -12.94 2.48
CA HIS A 314 -7.31 -11.78 2.32
C HIS A 314 -5.96 -12.19 1.73
N ALA A 315 -5.97 -12.65 0.49
CA ALA A 315 -4.75 -13.12 -0.18
C ALA A 315 -4.67 -12.54 -1.59
N LEU A 316 -3.62 -11.77 -1.89
CA LEU A 316 -3.43 -11.12 -3.20
C LEU A 316 -3.53 -12.08 -4.39
N PRO A 317 -2.98 -13.32 -4.34
CA PRO A 317 -3.14 -14.25 -5.45
C PRO A 317 -4.59 -14.43 -5.92
N LEU A 318 -5.57 -14.43 -5.01
CA LEU A 318 -6.99 -14.61 -5.38
C LEU A 318 -7.56 -13.43 -6.20
N TYR A 319 -7.02 -12.24 -6.01
CA TYR A 319 -7.36 -11.08 -6.83
C TYR A 319 -6.70 -11.18 -8.21
N LEU A 320 -5.46 -11.67 -8.26
CA LEU A 320 -4.68 -11.80 -9.51
C LEU A 320 -5.07 -13.02 -10.34
N GLU A 321 -5.58 -14.09 -9.73
CA GLU A 321 -6.11 -15.27 -10.40
C GLU A 321 -7.46 -15.02 -11.10
N SER A 322 -8.20 -14.01 -10.64
CA SER A 322 -9.42 -13.58 -11.32
C SER A 322 -9.10 -12.68 -12.51
N PRO A 323 -9.37 -13.08 -13.77
CA PRO A 323 -9.02 -12.25 -14.93
C PRO A 323 -9.67 -10.87 -14.91
N ALA A 324 -10.88 -10.76 -14.36
CA ALA A 324 -11.58 -9.48 -14.25
C ALA A 324 -10.93 -8.54 -13.22
N LEU A 325 -10.57 -9.06 -12.03
CA LEU A 325 -9.91 -8.27 -10.99
C LEU A 325 -8.46 -7.95 -11.36
N ALA A 326 -7.72 -8.90 -11.90
CA ALA A 326 -6.36 -8.70 -12.39
C ALA A 326 -6.32 -7.60 -13.46
N ARG A 327 -7.24 -7.65 -14.44
CA ARG A 327 -7.37 -6.57 -15.44
C ARG A 327 -7.74 -5.24 -14.81
N ARG A 328 -8.64 -5.21 -13.82
CA ARG A 328 -9.01 -3.98 -13.12
C ARG A 328 -7.82 -3.36 -12.40
N ILE A 329 -7.01 -4.16 -11.73
CA ILE A 329 -5.81 -3.72 -10.99
C ILE A 329 -4.76 -3.20 -11.99
N THR A 330 -4.43 -3.99 -13.00
CA THR A 330 -3.35 -3.66 -13.94
C THR A 330 -3.72 -2.51 -14.88
N SER A 331 -4.95 -2.50 -15.44
CA SER A 331 -5.41 -1.36 -16.25
C SER A 331 -5.55 -0.08 -15.40
N GLY A 332 -5.97 -0.19 -14.14
CA GLY A 332 -6.00 0.94 -13.22
C GLY A 332 -4.63 1.59 -13.03
N ALA A 333 -3.56 0.80 -13.08
CA ALA A 333 -2.20 1.30 -13.02
C ALA A 333 -1.73 1.90 -14.36
N VAL A 334 -1.86 1.18 -15.49
CA VAL A 334 -1.14 1.54 -16.73
C VAL A 334 -2.01 2.18 -17.82
N ALA A 335 -3.34 2.04 -17.82
CA ALA A 335 -4.16 2.63 -18.87
C ALA A 335 -4.12 4.16 -18.83
N GLY A 336 -3.70 4.81 -19.92
CA GLY A 336 -3.53 6.26 -20.04
C GLY A 336 -2.41 6.83 -19.15
N LEU A 337 -1.53 5.98 -18.61
CA LEU A 337 -0.42 6.44 -17.75
C LEU A 337 0.65 7.17 -18.56
N ALA A 338 1.01 6.66 -19.73
CA ALA A 338 2.04 7.25 -20.60
C ALA A 338 1.53 8.44 -21.46
N GLY A 339 0.26 8.84 -21.32
CA GLY A 339 -0.38 9.76 -22.25
C GLY A 339 -0.82 9.03 -23.53
N GLU A 340 -1.85 9.52 -24.20
CA GLU A 340 -2.21 9.09 -25.56
C GLU A 340 -1.36 9.84 -26.57
#